data_6ece18ff32c16b862b1b1be3620640b9
#
_entry.id   6ece18ff32c16b862b1b1be3620640b9
#
_cell.length_a   1.000
_cell.length_b   1.000
_cell.length_c   1.000
_cell.angle_alpha   90.00
_cell.angle_beta   90.00
_cell.angle_gamma   90.00
#
_symmetry.space_group_name_H-M   'P 1'
#
loop_
_entity.id
_entity.type
_entity.pdbx_description
1 polymer ?
#
loop_
_entity_poly.entity_id
_entity_poly.type
_entity_poly.pdbx_seq_one_letter_code
_entity_poly.pdbx_strand_id
1 'polypeptide(L)'
;YPLLERIIRQTPERFTLLEAESTAYIHTTIYQLPEIPSDADIICYGVWTDPFAAAGHRVFMMDRRNPAHLDFAIEHADAETLRQYVSTHIPLMDTGLHLFTEEAHKAMAHCSIDTLKQRFKVAVVPLTKATYYSFATTEEMVRSTMNLQNIVQDQRLILQSNLPKHPSLFTQNAIIDRPLTAENGNIWIENAHIARNWSLSHDNVITGVPENDWDITLKAGQCISVLPVGAERYAVCLYDFATPYTATDLPAYHLCPDATQLGKVLKALIAGCPTEAQTIEGCKLEVNTERLTEQRLKF
;
A
#
# COMPACT_ATOMS: atom_id res chain seq x y z
N TYR A 1 16.51 7.56 -3.26
CA TYR A 1 15.51 7.51 -4.35
C TYR A 1 16.16 7.68 -5.74
N PRO A 2 16.83 6.63 -6.29
CA PRO A 2 17.63 6.78 -7.51
C PRO A 2 16.79 7.17 -8.75
N LEU A 3 15.51 6.78 -8.81
CA LEU A 3 14.62 7.14 -9.92
C LEU A 3 14.27 8.63 -9.89
N LEU A 4 13.86 9.16 -8.74
CA LEU A 4 13.51 10.58 -8.57
C LEU A 4 14.71 11.49 -8.88
N GLU A 5 15.91 11.15 -8.40
CA GLU A 5 17.12 11.93 -8.72
C GLU A 5 17.39 11.96 -10.24
N ARG A 6 17.18 10.85 -10.94
CA ARG A 6 17.34 10.80 -12.40
C ARG A 6 16.30 11.63 -13.13
N ILE A 7 15.03 11.54 -12.67
CA ILE A 7 13.94 12.37 -13.22
C ILE A 7 14.31 13.85 -13.06
N ILE A 8 14.66 14.29 -11.85
CA ILE A 8 15.02 15.68 -11.57
C ILE A 8 16.18 16.15 -12.43
N ARG A 9 17.23 15.35 -12.57
CA ARG A 9 18.41 15.70 -13.40
C ARG A 9 18.11 15.85 -14.90
N GLN A 10 17.11 15.13 -15.40
CA GLN A 10 16.73 15.13 -16.83
C GLN A 10 15.54 16.04 -17.13
N THR A 11 14.92 16.59 -16.06
CA THR A 11 13.76 17.48 -16.19
C THR A 11 14.20 18.82 -16.80
N PRO A 12 13.62 19.27 -17.93
CA PRO A 12 13.87 20.60 -18.47
C PRO A 12 13.47 21.71 -17.49
N GLU A 13 14.21 22.82 -17.48
CA GLU A 13 14.02 23.96 -16.54
C GLU A 13 12.60 24.57 -16.57
N ARG A 14 11.85 24.37 -17.66
CA ARG A 14 10.47 24.85 -17.76
C ARG A 14 9.48 24.17 -16.80
N PHE A 15 9.81 22.99 -16.29
CA PHE A 15 9.03 22.30 -15.28
C PHE A 15 9.51 22.72 -13.89
N THR A 16 8.64 23.33 -13.13
CA THR A 16 8.96 23.94 -11.83
C THR A 16 8.44 23.15 -10.64
N LEU A 17 7.57 22.17 -10.86
CA LEU A 17 7.03 21.29 -9.83
C LEU A 17 7.14 19.83 -10.23
N LEU A 18 7.59 18.99 -9.30
CA LEU A 18 7.48 17.54 -9.33
C LEU A 18 6.56 17.10 -8.19
N GLU A 19 5.44 16.47 -8.53
CA GLU A 19 4.63 15.70 -7.58
C GLU A 19 5.07 14.25 -7.55
N ALA A 20 5.03 13.64 -6.37
CA ALA A 20 5.29 12.23 -6.18
C ALA A 20 4.35 11.64 -5.13
N GLU A 21 3.72 10.51 -5.44
CA GLU A 21 2.90 9.77 -4.50
C GLU A 21 3.76 9.21 -3.35
N SER A 22 3.41 9.52 -2.11
CA SER A 22 4.18 9.14 -0.92
C SER A 22 4.00 7.67 -0.52
N THR A 23 2.90 7.06 -0.93
CA THR A 23 2.53 5.67 -0.62
C THR A 23 2.90 4.70 -1.74
N ALA A 24 3.77 5.11 -2.66
CA ALA A 24 4.17 4.32 -3.81
C ALA A 24 5.67 4.04 -3.84
N TYR A 25 6.03 2.87 -4.36
CA TYR A 25 7.40 2.51 -4.69
C TYR A 25 7.47 2.01 -6.14
N ILE A 26 8.36 2.59 -6.93
CA ILE A 26 8.60 2.17 -8.31
C ILE A 26 9.94 1.46 -8.37
N HIS A 27 9.90 0.16 -8.60
CA HIS A 27 11.09 -0.64 -8.89
C HIS A 27 11.36 -0.60 -10.39
N THR A 28 12.55 -0.17 -10.79
CA THR A 28 12.94 -0.12 -12.20
C THR A 28 14.39 -0.53 -12.40
N THR A 29 14.64 -1.22 -13.51
CA THR A 29 15.97 -1.57 -13.99
C THR A 29 16.40 -0.68 -15.17
N ILE A 30 15.64 0.39 -15.46
CA ILE A 30 15.99 1.34 -16.53
C ILE A 30 17.17 2.19 -16.10
N TYR A 31 18.18 2.28 -16.95
CA TYR A 31 19.30 3.21 -16.78
C TYR A 31 19.07 4.56 -17.47
N GLN A 32 18.31 4.57 -18.56
CA GLN A 32 17.98 5.79 -19.30
C GLN A 32 16.47 6.01 -19.30
N LEU A 33 16.04 7.18 -18.85
CA LEU A 33 14.64 7.57 -18.87
C LEU A 33 14.21 7.90 -20.32
N PRO A 34 12.94 7.69 -20.66
CA PRO A 34 12.38 8.15 -21.91
C PRO A 34 12.50 9.67 -22.07
N GLU A 35 12.60 10.14 -23.31
CA GLU A 35 12.63 11.57 -23.60
C GLU A 35 11.31 12.24 -23.24
N ILE A 36 11.40 13.43 -22.68
CA ILE A 36 10.25 14.26 -22.35
C ILE A 36 9.85 15.05 -23.61
N PRO A 37 8.58 14.94 -24.07
CA PRO A 37 8.10 15.71 -25.22
C PRO A 37 8.31 17.21 -25.03
N SER A 38 8.90 17.86 -26.05
CA SER A 38 9.28 19.28 -25.95
C SER A 38 8.11 20.25 -25.88
N ASP A 39 6.94 19.82 -26.31
CA ASP A 39 5.72 20.63 -26.38
C ASP A 39 4.73 20.40 -25.22
N ALA A 40 5.07 19.52 -24.27
CA ALA A 40 4.19 19.21 -23.13
C ALA A 40 4.32 20.25 -22.02
N ASP A 41 3.19 20.58 -21.39
CA ASP A 41 3.07 21.44 -20.21
C ASP A 41 2.98 20.63 -18.92
N ILE A 42 2.45 19.40 -19.03
CA ILE A 42 2.31 18.43 -17.93
C ILE A 42 2.87 17.09 -18.42
N ILE A 43 3.70 16.45 -17.60
CA ILE A 43 4.18 15.09 -17.81
C ILE A 43 3.62 14.20 -16.71
N CYS A 44 2.98 13.11 -17.12
CA CYS A 44 2.55 12.04 -16.23
C CYS A 44 3.40 10.80 -16.52
N TYR A 45 4.05 10.24 -15.51
CA TYR A 45 4.76 8.97 -15.67
C TYR A 45 3.82 7.81 -15.40
N GLY A 46 3.78 6.86 -16.32
CA GLY A 46 2.94 5.67 -16.20
C GLY A 46 3.72 4.37 -16.33
N VAL A 47 3.19 3.28 -15.81
CA VAL A 47 3.75 1.94 -15.95
C VAL A 47 2.79 1.01 -16.67
N TRP A 48 3.36 0.10 -17.47
CA TRP A 48 2.62 -0.99 -18.06
C TRP A 48 2.23 -2.00 -16.98
N THR A 49 0.96 -2.34 -16.95
CA THR A 49 0.45 -3.39 -16.10
C THR A 49 -0.74 -4.08 -16.77
N ASP A 50 -1.11 -5.26 -16.30
CA ASP A 50 -2.34 -5.90 -16.75
C ASP A 50 -3.57 -5.22 -16.13
N PRO A 51 -4.76 -5.37 -16.76
CA PRO A 51 -5.97 -4.71 -16.27
C PRO A 51 -6.39 -5.09 -14.84
N PHE A 52 -6.02 -6.28 -14.36
CA PHE A 52 -6.34 -6.68 -12.99
C PHE A 52 -5.46 -5.96 -11.97
N ALA A 53 -4.16 -5.84 -12.27
CA ALA A 53 -3.24 -5.12 -11.41
C ALA A 53 -3.46 -3.60 -11.44
N ALA A 54 -4.04 -3.07 -12.53
CA ALA A 54 -4.42 -1.67 -12.65
C ALA A 54 -5.75 -1.34 -11.98
N ALA A 55 -6.55 -2.35 -11.64
CA ALA A 55 -7.87 -2.14 -11.03
C ALA A 55 -7.75 -1.38 -9.69
N GLY A 56 -8.62 -0.41 -9.48
CA GLY A 56 -8.60 0.46 -8.30
C GLY A 56 -7.64 1.66 -8.41
N HIS A 57 -6.75 1.69 -9.40
CA HIS A 57 -5.83 2.81 -9.64
C HIS A 57 -6.32 3.72 -10.75
N ARG A 58 -5.73 4.93 -10.83
CA ARG A 58 -5.88 5.79 -12.01
C ARG A 58 -5.11 5.20 -13.18
N VAL A 59 -5.75 5.17 -14.36
CA VAL A 59 -5.15 4.68 -15.60
C VAL A 59 -5.25 5.75 -16.68
N PHE A 60 -4.11 6.11 -17.24
CA PHE A 60 -4.02 7.00 -18.39
C PHE A 60 -4.29 6.20 -19.67
N MET A 61 -5.15 6.75 -20.51
CA MET A 61 -5.53 6.15 -21.80
C MET A 61 -5.00 7.03 -22.93
N MET A 62 -4.13 6.48 -23.76
CA MET A 62 -3.58 7.17 -24.92
C MET A 62 -4.11 6.52 -26.20
N ASP A 63 -4.62 7.31 -27.15
CA ASP A 63 -5.01 6.79 -28.47
C ASP A 63 -3.77 6.16 -29.15
N ARG A 64 -3.88 4.94 -29.63
CA ARG A 64 -2.79 4.23 -30.33
C ARG A 64 -2.25 4.99 -31.55
N ARG A 65 -3.05 5.90 -32.12
CA ARG A 65 -2.64 6.78 -33.23
C ARG A 65 -1.85 8.01 -32.76
N ASN A 66 -1.98 8.38 -31.48
CA ASN A 66 -1.25 9.50 -30.88
C ASN A 66 -0.80 9.16 -29.45
N PRO A 67 0.14 8.22 -29.29
CA PRO A 67 0.46 7.61 -28.00
C PRO A 67 1.28 8.50 -27.04
N ALA A 68 1.70 9.67 -27.51
CA ALA A 68 2.51 10.59 -26.70
C ALA A 68 1.65 11.48 -25.78
N HIS A 69 0.36 11.60 -26.07
CA HIS A 69 -0.53 12.53 -25.38
C HIS A 69 -1.69 11.79 -24.69
N LEU A 70 -2.11 12.33 -23.56
CA LEU A 70 -3.26 11.83 -22.82
C LEU A 70 -4.55 12.06 -23.62
N ASP A 71 -5.31 11.00 -23.88
CA ASP A 71 -6.65 11.13 -24.43
C ASP A 71 -7.67 11.30 -23.28
N PHE A 72 -7.68 10.43 -22.29
CA PHE A 72 -8.45 10.56 -21.06
C PHE A 72 -7.84 9.71 -19.95
N ALA A 73 -8.24 9.97 -18.69
CA ALA A 73 -7.91 9.12 -17.56
C ALA A 73 -9.16 8.42 -17.01
N ILE A 74 -8.99 7.23 -16.47
CA ILE A 74 -10.05 6.49 -15.77
C ILE A 74 -9.64 6.38 -14.30
N GLU A 75 -10.45 6.98 -13.42
CA GLU A 75 -10.26 6.88 -11.99
C GLU A 75 -10.86 5.57 -11.46
N HIS A 76 -10.08 4.81 -10.70
CA HIS A 76 -10.54 3.57 -10.04
C HIS A 76 -11.26 2.58 -10.99
N ALA A 77 -10.78 2.46 -12.23
CA ALA A 77 -11.38 1.57 -13.22
C ALA A 77 -11.31 0.11 -12.77
N ASP A 78 -12.37 -0.64 -13.05
CA ASP A 78 -12.32 -2.09 -12.95
C ASP A 78 -11.64 -2.72 -14.19
N ALA A 79 -11.22 -3.98 -14.03
CA ALA A 79 -10.50 -4.70 -15.08
C ALA A 79 -11.31 -4.91 -16.36
N GLU A 80 -12.64 -5.01 -16.26
CA GLU A 80 -13.52 -5.23 -17.43
C GLU A 80 -13.61 -3.95 -18.26
N THR A 81 -13.81 -2.81 -17.62
CA THR A 81 -13.78 -1.49 -18.26
C THR A 81 -12.46 -1.27 -19.00
N LEU A 82 -11.31 -1.54 -18.35
CA LEU A 82 -10.00 -1.36 -18.98
C LEU A 82 -9.83 -2.25 -20.23
N ARG A 83 -10.31 -3.49 -20.20
CA ARG A 83 -10.22 -4.41 -21.33
C ARG A 83 -10.96 -3.93 -22.57
N GLN A 84 -12.04 -3.18 -22.43
CA GLN A 84 -12.82 -2.65 -23.56
C GLN A 84 -12.00 -1.69 -24.42
N TYR A 85 -11.04 -0.99 -23.81
CA TYR A 85 -10.21 0.01 -24.48
C TYR A 85 -8.88 -0.53 -25.05
N VAL A 86 -8.42 -1.72 -24.67
CA VAL A 86 -7.09 -2.24 -25.06
C VAL A 86 -6.88 -2.30 -26.56
N SER A 87 -7.94 -2.46 -27.37
CA SER A 87 -7.84 -2.47 -28.85
C SER A 87 -7.58 -1.10 -29.46
N THR A 88 -8.07 -0.04 -28.84
CA THR A 88 -8.01 1.34 -29.35
C THR A 88 -7.01 2.22 -28.62
N HIS A 89 -6.76 1.96 -27.35
CA HIS A 89 -5.90 2.76 -26.48
C HIS A 89 -4.74 1.95 -25.89
N ILE A 90 -3.76 2.68 -25.44
CA ILE A 90 -2.64 2.19 -24.65
C ILE A 90 -2.92 2.58 -23.20
N PRO A 91 -3.24 1.61 -22.30
CA PRO A 91 -3.41 1.90 -20.89
C PRO A 91 -2.06 1.95 -20.19
N LEU A 92 -1.80 2.99 -19.42
CA LEU A 92 -0.68 3.07 -18.47
C LEU A 92 -1.23 3.42 -17.09
N MET A 93 -0.93 2.62 -16.09
CA MET A 93 -1.28 2.92 -14.70
C MET A 93 -0.48 4.11 -14.22
N ASP A 94 -1.15 5.08 -13.60
CA ASP A 94 -0.53 6.25 -13.01
C ASP A 94 0.45 5.84 -11.91
N THR A 95 1.61 6.45 -11.90
CA THR A 95 2.62 6.23 -10.84
C THR A 95 2.56 7.29 -9.74
N GLY A 96 1.69 8.31 -9.88
CA GLY A 96 1.69 9.47 -9.02
C GLY A 96 2.92 10.38 -9.19
N LEU A 97 3.75 10.16 -10.23
CA LEU A 97 4.88 11.04 -10.58
C LEU A 97 4.47 11.96 -11.70
N HIS A 98 4.36 13.25 -11.40
CA HIS A 98 3.96 14.26 -12.38
C HIS A 98 4.89 15.47 -12.36
N LEU A 99 5.17 16.01 -13.55
CA LEU A 99 5.90 17.27 -13.72
C LEU A 99 4.96 18.33 -14.27
N PHE A 100 5.04 19.53 -13.74
CA PHE A 100 4.21 20.66 -14.15
C PHE A 100 5.07 21.86 -14.50
N THR A 101 4.70 22.57 -15.56
CA THR A 101 5.12 23.96 -15.74
C THR A 101 4.47 24.85 -14.68
N GLU A 102 5.01 26.05 -14.45
CA GLU A 102 4.48 26.97 -13.44
C GLU A 102 3.01 27.34 -13.68
N GLU A 103 2.64 27.55 -14.97
CA GLU A 103 1.25 27.86 -15.33
C GLU A 103 0.29 26.71 -15.11
N ALA A 104 0.71 25.49 -15.48
CA ALA A 104 -0.08 24.28 -15.27
C ALA A 104 -0.27 23.99 -13.78
N HIS A 105 0.77 24.16 -12.97
CA HIS A 105 0.70 24.00 -11.52
C HIS A 105 -0.28 24.98 -10.87
N LYS A 106 -0.22 26.25 -11.22
CA LYS A 106 -1.18 27.25 -10.71
C LYS A 106 -2.62 26.90 -11.04
N ALA A 107 -2.86 26.29 -12.20
CA ALA A 107 -4.20 25.89 -12.63
C ALA A 107 -4.69 24.60 -11.92
N MET A 108 -3.76 23.72 -11.48
CA MET A 108 -4.07 22.42 -10.87
C MET A 108 -4.76 22.55 -9.50
N ALA A 109 -4.53 23.62 -8.77
CA ALA A 109 -5.13 23.84 -7.45
C ALA A 109 -6.67 23.69 -7.39
N HIS A 110 -7.33 23.65 -8.55
CA HIS A 110 -8.79 23.59 -8.67
C HIS A 110 -9.33 22.60 -9.71
N CYS A 111 -8.47 21.80 -10.34
CA CYS A 111 -8.85 20.98 -11.51
C CYS A 111 -8.16 19.61 -11.54
N SER A 112 -8.86 18.59 -12.03
CA SER A 112 -8.26 17.28 -12.35
C SER A 112 -7.38 17.37 -13.61
N ILE A 113 -6.49 16.38 -13.80
CA ILE A 113 -5.64 16.26 -15.00
C ILE A 113 -6.49 16.23 -16.28
N ASP A 114 -7.63 15.55 -16.27
CA ASP A 114 -8.56 15.52 -17.40
C ASP A 114 -9.17 16.89 -17.74
N THR A 115 -9.37 17.72 -16.75
CA THR A 115 -9.83 19.12 -16.98
C THR A 115 -8.68 19.95 -17.50
N LEU A 116 -7.47 19.78 -16.99
CA LEU A 116 -6.29 20.52 -17.39
C LEU A 116 -5.89 20.25 -18.86
N LYS A 117 -6.12 19.05 -19.38
CA LYS A 117 -5.79 18.72 -20.78
C LYS A 117 -6.55 19.56 -21.83
N GLN A 118 -7.66 20.20 -21.43
CA GLN A 118 -8.38 21.12 -22.32
C GLN A 118 -7.61 22.43 -22.58
N ARG A 119 -6.72 22.77 -21.64
CA ARG A 119 -5.94 24.01 -21.69
C ARG A 119 -4.44 23.77 -21.87
N PHE A 120 -3.93 22.66 -21.37
CA PHE A 120 -2.52 22.31 -21.35
C PHE A 120 -2.27 21.01 -22.12
N LYS A 121 -1.10 20.89 -22.71
CA LYS A 121 -0.67 19.64 -23.35
C LYS A 121 -0.16 18.67 -22.28
N VAL A 122 -0.90 17.60 -22.08
CA VAL A 122 -0.55 16.53 -21.13
C VAL A 122 0.08 15.38 -21.91
N ALA A 123 1.33 15.07 -21.63
CA ALA A 123 2.01 13.92 -22.18
C ALA A 123 2.12 12.82 -21.11
N VAL A 124 1.98 11.57 -21.55
CA VAL A 124 2.18 10.39 -20.71
C VAL A 124 3.46 9.69 -21.13
N VAL A 125 4.41 9.59 -20.21
CA VAL A 125 5.73 9.01 -20.44
C VAL A 125 5.82 7.63 -19.79
N PRO A 126 5.97 6.55 -20.57
CA PRO A 126 6.03 5.21 -20.03
C PRO A 126 7.38 4.94 -19.34
N LEU A 127 7.34 4.49 -18.08
CA LEU A 127 8.50 3.91 -17.41
C LEU A 127 8.61 2.44 -17.81
N THR A 128 9.42 2.15 -18.82
CA THR A 128 9.64 0.79 -19.31
C THR A 128 10.41 -0.05 -18.29
N LYS A 129 10.16 -1.37 -18.21
CA LYS A 129 10.78 -2.26 -17.20
C LYS A 129 10.64 -1.75 -15.76
N ALA A 130 9.55 -1.07 -15.47
CA ALA A 130 9.20 -0.61 -14.15
C ALA A 130 8.02 -1.41 -13.62
N THR A 131 8.04 -1.67 -12.31
CA THR A 131 6.92 -2.27 -11.56
C THR A 131 6.52 -1.29 -10.47
N TYR A 132 5.23 -1.04 -10.36
CA TYR A 132 4.64 -0.18 -9.34
C TYR A 132 4.17 -1.02 -8.16
N TYR A 133 4.47 -0.55 -6.96
CA TYR A 133 4.03 -1.12 -5.69
C TYR A 133 3.34 -0.04 -4.88
N SER A 134 2.06 -0.25 -4.58
CA SER A 134 1.28 0.63 -3.73
C SER A 134 1.32 0.17 -2.27
N PHE A 135 1.25 1.13 -1.36
CA PHE A 135 1.21 0.95 0.09
C PHE A 135 0.10 1.81 0.73
N ALA A 136 -0.92 2.16 -0.03
CA ALA A 136 -2.00 3.05 0.42
C ALA A 136 -3.01 2.34 1.33
N THR A 137 -3.12 1.01 1.24
CA THR A 137 -3.99 0.18 2.09
C THR A 137 -3.20 -0.91 2.79
N THR A 138 -3.79 -1.53 3.82
CA THR A 138 -3.19 -2.70 4.49
C THR A 138 -2.97 -3.86 3.51
N GLU A 139 -3.95 -4.13 2.63
CA GLU A 139 -3.83 -5.14 1.59
C GLU A 139 -2.65 -4.87 0.65
N GLU A 140 -2.56 -3.65 0.14
CA GLU A 140 -1.48 -3.26 -0.76
C GLU A 140 -0.11 -3.32 -0.07
N MET A 141 -0.02 -2.89 1.20
CA MET A 141 1.20 -3.01 1.98
C MET A 141 1.68 -4.47 2.05
N VAL A 142 0.80 -5.38 2.43
CA VAL A 142 1.15 -6.80 2.57
C VAL A 142 1.52 -7.39 1.21
N ARG A 143 0.69 -7.20 0.19
CA ARG A 143 0.92 -7.74 -1.16
C ARG A 143 2.19 -7.17 -1.79
N SER A 144 2.40 -5.86 -1.70
CA SER A 144 3.60 -5.20 -2.23
C SER A 144 4.87 -5.69 -1.53
N THR A 145 4.85 -5.83 -0.20
CA THR A 145 5.99 -6.35 0.55
C THR A 145 6.31 -7.80 0.16
N MET A 146 5.29 -8.67 0.05
CA MET A 146 5.48 -10.06 -0.38
C MET A 146 6.07 -10.14 -1.79
N ASN A 147 5.57 -9.31 -2.72
CA ASN A 147 6.09 -9.26 -4.08
C ASN A 147 7.54 -8.76 -4.13
N LEU A 148 7.88 -7.74 -3.33
CA LEU A 148 9.24 -7.22 -3.24
C LEU A 148 10.23 -8.27 -2.69
N GLN A 149 9.83 -9.07 -1.71
CA GLN A 149 10.65 -10.16 -1.18
C GLN A 149 10.95 -11.24 -2.22
N ASN A 150 10.07 -11.41 -3.20
CA ASN A 150 10.20 -12.41 -4.25
C ASN A 150 10.87 -11.90 -5.53
N ILE A 151 11.32 -10.64 -5.59
CA ILE A 151 12.07 -10.12 -6.73
C ILE A 151 13.39 -10.90 -6.90
N VAL A 152 13.58 -11.45 -8.10
CA VAL A 152 14.82 -12.15 -8.46
C VAL A 152 15.85 -11.10 -8.90
N GLN A 153 16.81 -10.81 -8.02
CA GLN A 153 17.93 -9.91 -8.32
C GLN A 153 19.18 -10.66 -8.81
N ASP A 154 19.33 -11.92 -8.45
CA ASP A 154 20.48 -12.75 -8.84
C ASP A 154 20.15 -13.55 -10.11
N GLN A 155 20.90 -13.29 -11.19
CA GLN A 155 20.72 -13.97 -12.48
C GLN A 155 20.86 -15.50 -12.39
N ARG A 156 21.64 -16.00 -11.43
CA ARG A 156 21.78 -17.45 -11.19
C ARG A 156 20.48 -18.13 -10.76
N LEU A 157 19.54 -17.33 -10.25
CA LEU A 157 18.23 -17.79 -9.77
C LEU A 157 17.11 -17.60 -10.81
N ILE A 158 17.39 -17.06 -11.99
CA ILE A 158 16.37 -16.80 -13.03
C ILE A 158 15.61 -18.09 -13.42
N LEU A 159 16.29 -19.22 -13.49
CA LEU A 159 15.65 -20.52 -13.80
C LEU A 159 14.68 -20.98 -12.71
N GLN A 160 14.74 -20.40 -11.52
CA GLN A 160 13.85 -20.67 -10.39
C GLN A 160 12.84 -19.53 -10.16
N SER A 161 12.74 -18.58 -11.10
CA SER A 161 11.89 -17.40 -10.97
C SER A 161 10.40 -17.69 -10.77
N ASN A 162 9.95 -18.86 -11.23
CA ASN A 162 8.56 -19.30 -11.09
C ASN A 162 8.22 -19.92 -9.72
N LEU A 163 9.25 -20.15 -8.89
CA LEU A 163 9.05 -20.67 -7.53
C LEU A 163 9.11 -19.49 -6.55
N PRO A 164 8.05 -19.22 -5.79
CA PRO A 164 8.11 -18.21 -4.75
C PRO A 164 9.20 -18.60 -3.73
N LYS A 165 10.17 -17.71 -3.53
CA LYS A 165 11.29 -17.92 -2.59
C LYS A 165 10.85 -17.81 -1.15
N HIS A 166 9.84 -16.98 -0.93
CA HIS A 166 9.24 -16.74 0.35
C HIS A 166 7.76 -17.08 0.29
N PRO A 167 7.20 -17.73 1.30
CA PRO A 167 5.76 -17.90 1.42
C PRO A 167 5.08 -16.51 1.53
N SER A 168 3.77 -16.45 1.35
CA SER A 168 2.98 -15.25 1.59
C SER A 168 2.85 -14.96 3.10
N LEU A 169 3.99 -14.90 3.77
CA LEU A 169 4.14 -14.74 5.21
C LEU A 169 5.25 -13.73 5.50
N PHE A 170 4.93 -12.69 6.25
CA PHE A 170 5.89 -11.76 6.83
C PHE A 170 5.83 -11.86 8.35
N THR A 171 6.97 -12.11 8.97
CA THR A 171 7.10 -12.15 10.43
C THR A 171 8.31 -11.35 10.87
N GLN A 172 8.12 -10.48 11.84
CA GLN A 172 9.18 -9.69 12.44
C GLN A 172 8.94 -9.56 13.95
N ASN A 173 9.96 -9.88 14.75
CA ASN A 173 9.85 -9.83 16.21
C ASN A 173 8.57 -10.53 16.69
N ALA A 174 8.41 -11.81 16.37
CA ALA A 174 7.19 -12.55 16.67
C ALA A 174 7.50 -13.95 17.22
N ILE A 175 6.71 -14.35 18.20
CA ILE A 175 6.68 -15.74 18.70
C ILE A 175 5.37 -16.37 18.20
N ILE A 176 5.47 -17.51 17.53
CA ILE A 176 4.32 -18.19 16.94
C ILE A 176 4.35 -19.65 17.45
N ASP A 177 3.51 -19.94 18.44
CA ASP A 177 3.45 -21.25 19.12
C ASP A 177 2.61 -22.29 18.40
N ARG A 178 2.12 -21.95 17.19
CA ARG A 178 1.38 -22.87 16.34
C ARG A 178 1.95 -22.92 14.94
N PRO A 179 1.88 -24.07 14.25
CA PRO A 179 2.28 -24.15 12.86
C PRO A 179 1.32 -23.32 11.97
N LEU A 180 1.91 -22.57 11.04
CA LEU A 180 1.19 -21.96 9.92
C LEU A 180 1.24 -22.93 8.73
N THR A 181 0.15 -22.98 7.96
CA THR A 181 -0.01 -23.87 6.80
C THR A 181 -0.11 -23.06 5.51
N ALA A 182 -0.14 -23.74 4.36
CA ALA A 182 -0.33 -23.07 3.07
C ALA A 182 -1.68 -22.34 2.94
N GLU A 183 -2.66 -22.66 3.79
CA GLU A 183 -3.95 -21.98 3.84
C GLU A 183 -3.86 -20.60 4.51
N ASN A 184 -2.80 -20.37 5.28
CA ASN A 184 -2.52 -19.09 5.93
C ASN A 184 -1.76 -18.14 4.98
N GLY A 185 -2.37 -17.77 3.84
CA GLY A 185 -1.77 -16.83 2.88
C GLY A 185 -1.90 -15.37 3.31
N ASN A 186 -0.97 -14.52 2.87
CA ASN A 186 -0.94 -13.08 3.15
C ASN A 186 -1.01 -12.75 4.65
N ILE A 187 -0.15 -13.40 5.43
CA ILE A 187 -0.05 -13.19 6.87
C ILE A 187 1.07 -12.21 7.20
N TRP A 188 0.75 -11.22 8.01
CA TRP A 188 1.71 -10.27 8.60
C TRP A 188 1.63 -10.33 10.11
N ILE A 189 2.72 -10.71 10.76
CA ILE A 189 2.81 -10.76 12.22
C ILE A 189 4.03 -9.97 12.66
N GLU A 190 3.81 -8.90 13.41
CA GLU A 190 4.87 -8.01 13.85
C GLU A 190 4.72 -7.65 15.34
N ASN A 191 5.83 -7.75 16.09
CA ASN A 191 5.90 -7.44 17.52
C ASN A 191 4.77 -8.14 18.31
N ALA A 192 4.53 -9.42 18.05
CA ALA A 192 3.34 -10.12 18.53
C ALA A 192 3.63 -11.55 18.97
N HIS A 193 2.87 -12.02 19.95
CA HIS A 193 2.81 -13.41 20.37
C HIS A 193 1.51 -14.07 19.90
N ILE A 194 1.62 -15.09 19.07
CA ILE A 194 0.52 -15.94 18.61
C ILE A 194 0.54 -17.23 19.43
N ALA A 195 -0.32 -17.32 20.43
CA ALA A 195 -0.40 -18.47 21.30
C ALA A 195 -0.93 -19.72 20.57
N ARG A 196 -0.67 -20.90 21.16
CA ARG A 196 -1.06 -22.21 20.58
C ARG A 196 -2.55 -22.32 20.26
N ASN A 197 -3.40 -21.67 21.04
CA ASN A 197 -4.86 -21.72 20.91
C ASN A 197 -5.43 -20.75 19.87
N TRP A 198 -4.59 -19.94 19.21
CA TRP A 198 -5.06 -19.07 18.15
C TRP A 198 -5.40 -19.87 16.90
N SER A 199 -6.39 -19.43 16.15
CA SER A 199 -6.70 -19.89 14.80
C SER A 199 -6.67 -18.71 13.83
N LEU A 200 -5.82 -18.81 12.82
CA LEU A 200 -5.66 -17.79 11.77
C LEU A 200 -6.23 -18.33 10.46
N SER A 201 -6.77 -17.44 9.66
CA SER A 201 -7.18 -17.70 8.29
C SER A 201 -6.13 -17.15 7.32
N HIS A 202 -6.54 -16.51 6.24
CA HIS A 202 -5.70 -15.77 5.30
C HIS A 202 -6.01 -14.26 5.37
N ASP A 203 -5.12 -13.43 4.80
CA ASP A 203 -5.27 -11.97 4.80
C ASP A 203 -5.41 -11.40 6.23
N ASN A 204 -4.54 -11.84 7.14
CA ASN A 204 -4.52 -11.36 8.51
C ASN A 204 -3.24 -10.56 8.81
N VAL A 205 -3.41 -9.40 9.41
CA VAL A 205 -2.33 -8.56 9.94
C VAL A 205 -2.48 -8.49 11.45
N ILE A 206 -1.42 -8.84 12.18
CA ILE A 206 -1.44 -8.89 13.65
C ILE A 206 -0.21 -8.14 14.16
N THR A 207 -0.44 -7.04 14.85
CA THR A 207 0.63 -6.21 15.37
C THR A 207 0.48 -5.92 16.86
N GLY A 208 1.60 -5.93 17.58
CA GLY A 208 1.67 -5.44 18.95
C GLY A 208 1.01 -6.32 20.02
N VAL A 209 0.62 -7.55 19.71
CA VAL A 209 -0.04 -8.44 20.66
C VAL A 209 0.97 -8.93 21.71
N PRO A 210 0.78 -8.64 23.02
CA PRO A 210 1.67 -9.09 24.07
C PRO A 210 1.63 -10.61 24.25
N GLU A 211 2.56 -11.14 25.05
CA GLU A 211 2.54 -12.53 25.48
C GLU A 211 1.20 -12.91 26.09
N ASN A 212 0.63 -14.03 25.64
CA ASN A 212 -0.73 -14.41 25.99
C ASN A 212 -0.94 -15.92 25.86
N ASP A 213 -2.06 -16.39 26.41
CA ASP A 213 -2.58 -17.76 26.29
C ASP A 213 -4.02 -17.78 25.72
N TRP A 214 -4.42 -16.72 25.02
CA TRP A 214 -5.80 -16.52 24.60
C TRP A 214 -6.20 -17.53 23.53
N ASP A 215 -7.48 -17.85 23.51
CA ASP A 215 -8.13 -18.58 22.43
C ASP A 215 -8.80 -17.57 21.49
N ILE A 216 -8.18 -17.30 20.36
CA ILE A 216 -8.60 -16.30 19.38
C ILE A 216 -8.76 -16.98 18.02
N THR A 217 -9.86 -16.71 17.34
CA THR A 217 -10.09 -17.16 15.95
C THR A 217 -10.31 -15.95 15.06
N LEU A 218 -9.37 -15.71 14.16
CA LEU A 218 -9.48 -14.68 13.11
C LEU A 218 -10.02 -15.27 11.82
N LYS A 219 -11.05 -14.63 11.28
CA LYS A 219 -11.56 -14.91 9.94
C LYS A 219 -10.65 -14.29 8.88
N ALA A 220 -10.85 -14.71 7.63
CA ALA A 220 -10.19 -14.07 6.49
C ALA A 220 -10.45 -12.56 6.47
N GLY A 221 -9.42 -11.77 6.22
CA GLY A 221 -9.49 -10.32 6.15
C GLY A 221 -9.55 -9.59 7.49
N GLN A 222 -9.61 -10.29 8.63
CA GLN A 222 -9.60 -9.63 9.94
C GLN A 222 -8.18 -9.32 10.40
N CYS A 223 -7.94 -8.07 10.78
CA CYS A 223 -6.65 -7.56 11.23
C CYS A 223 -6.73 -6.98 12.64
N ILE A 224 -5.65 -7.11 13.40
CA ILE A 224 -5.55 -6.66 14.78
C ILE A 224 -4.36 -5.73 14.92
N SER A 225 -4.58 -4.59 15.60
CA SER A 225 -3.51 -3.74 16.10
C SER A 225 -3.67 -3.53 17.58
N VAL A 226 -2.60 -3.76 18.34
CA VAL A 226 -2.52 -3.49 19.78
C VAL A 226 -1.39 -2.52 20.04
N LEU A 227 -1.68 -1.45 20.77
CA LEU A 227 -0.73 -0.40 21.10
C LEU A 227 -0.72 -0.15 22.60
N PRO A 228 0.44 -0.01 23.24
CA PRO A 228 0.54 0.38 24.65
C PRO A 228 0.21 1.87 24.80
N VAL A 229 -0.62 2.19 25.82
CA VAL A 229 -1.08 3.55 26.12
C VAL A 229 -0.87 3.83 27.61
N GLY A 230 -0.24 4.96 27.93
CA GLY A 230 0.10 5.30 29.32
C GLY A 230 0.98 4.24 30.00
N ALA A 231 0.84 4.06 31.32
CA ALA A 231 1.69 3.16 32.09
C ALA A 231 1.34 1.67 31.91
N GLU A 232 0.04 1.33 31.93
CA GLU A 232 -0.41 -0.08 31.96
C GLU A 232 -1.46 -0.41 30.90
N ARG A 233 -2.17 0.59 30.39
CA ARG A 233 -3.27 0.42 29.45
C ARG A 233 -2.80 -0.03 28.06
N TYR A 234 -3.72 -0.64 27.34
CA TYR A 234 -3.59 -0.99 25.93
C TYR A 234 -4.76 -0.42 25.13
N ALA A 235 -4.49 -0.11 23.88
CA ALA A 235 -5.52 0.19 22.89
C ALA A 235 -5.54 -0.94 21.87
N VAL A 236 -6.70 -1.51 21.61
CA VAL A 236 -6.88 -2.58 20.62
C VAL A 236 -7.85 -2.15 19.54
N CYS A 237 -7.52 -2.47 18.32
CA CYS A 237 -8.35 -2.26 17.14
C CYS A 237 -8.50 -3.56 16.37
N LEU A 238 -9.73 -3.85 15.95
CA LEU A 238 -10.04 -4.84 14.91
C LEU A 238 -10.45 -4.07 13.66
N TYR A 239 -9.80 -4.36 12.53
CA TYR A 239 -10.05 -3.66 11.26
C TYR A 239 -10.00 -4.64 10.10
N ASP A 240 -10.45 -4.20 8.93
CA ASP A 240 -10.48 -5.00 7.70
C ASP A 240 -9.14 -4.90 6.94
N PHE A 241 -8.75 -5.96 6.27
CA PHE A 241 -7.53 -6.03 5.45
C PHE A 241 -7.50 -4.99 4.33
N ALA A 242 -8.65 -4.59 3.81
CA ALA A 242 -8.77 -3.53 2.80
C ALA A 242 -8.77 -2.10 3.38
N THR A 243 -8.61 -1.94 4.71
CA THR A 243 -8.64 -0.61 5.34
C THR A 243 -7.52 0.29 4.81
N PRO A 244 -7.84 1.51 4.34
CA PRO A 244 -6.85 2.47 3.87
C PRO A 244 -6.04 3.07 5.02
N TYR A 245 -4.81 3.52 4.72
CA TYR A 245 -3.92 4.21 5.67
C TYR A 245 -4.09 5.73 5.68
N THR A 246 -5.24 6.25 5.33
CA THR A 246 -5.46 7.68 5.41
C THR A 246 -5.69 8.12 6.85
N ALA A 247 -5.17 9.28 7.23
CA ALA A 247 -5.29 9.80 8.60
C ALA A 247 -6.75 10.06 9.01
N THR A 248 -7.65 10.23 8.04
CA THR A 248 -9.08 10.46 8.24
C THR A 248 -9.87 9.16 8.49
N ASP A 249 -9.35 8.02 8.02
CA ASP A 249 -10.06 6.74 8.01
C ASP A 249 -9.43 5.71 8.96
N LEU A 250 -8.57 6.17 9.88
CA LEU A 250 -8.01 5.30 10.90
C LEU A 250 -9.12 4.69 11.76
N PRO A 251 -9.12 3.37 11.95
CA PRO A 251 -10.14 2.70 12.75
C PRO A 251 -10.09 3.15 14.21
N ALA A 252 -11.23 3.06 14.87
CA ALA A 252 -11.33 3.38 16.30
C ALA A 252 -10.68 2.29 17.15
N TYR A 253 -10.00 2.72 18.19
CA TYR A 253 -9.39 1.84 19.19
C TYR A 253 -10.23 1.74 20.44
N HIS A 254 -10.20 0.56 21.07
CA HIS A 254 -10.85 0.28 22.36
C HIS A 254 -9.79 0.22 23.45
N LEU A 255 -9.95 1.06 24.49
CA LEU A 255 -9.00 1.15 25.58
C LEU A 255 -9.23 0.03 26.60
N CYS A 256 -8.21 -0.75 26.86
CA CYS A 256 -8.17 -1.79 27.87
C CYS A 256 -7.31 -1.33 29.07
N PRO A 257 -7.77 -1.50 30.31
CA PRO A 257 -7.03 -1.06 31.50
C PRO A 257 -5.69 -1.79 31.65
N ASP A 258 -5.61 -3.05 31.24
CA ASP A 258 -4.45 -3.90 31.36
C ASP A 258 -4.45 -5.04 30.33
N ALA A 259 -3.38 -5.84 30.30
CA ALA A 259 -3.25 -6.98 29.39
C ALA A 259 -4.29 -8.09 29.67
N THR A 260 -4.82 -8.22 30.89
CA THR A 260 -5.77 -9.30 31.25
C THR A 260 -7.14 -9.04 30.62
N GLN A 261 -7.54 -7.79 30.49
CA GLN A 261 -8.78 -7.38 29.81
C GLN A 261 -8.68 -7.39 28.31
N LEU A 262 -7.47 -7.23 27.77
CA LEU A 262 -7.22 -7.13 26.34
C LEU A 262 -7.79 -8.33 25.57
N GLY A 263 -7.52 -9.57 26.02
CA GLY A 263 -8.02 -10.78 25.38
C GLY A 263 -9.55 -10.89 25.38
N LYS A 264 -10.22 -10.41 26.45
CA LYS A 264 -11.69 -10.40 26.53
C LYS A 264 -12.29 -9.39 25.56
N VAL A 265 -11.74 -8.17 25.53
CA VAL A 265 -12.19 -7.11 24.61
C VAL A 265 -12.00 -7.57 23.18
N LEU A 266 -10.84 -8.13 22.83
CA LEU A 266 -10.56 -8.63 21.50
C LEU A 266 -11.55 -9.73 21.08
N LYS A 267 -11.84 -10.71 21.94
CA LYS A 267 -12.85 -11.73 21.66
C LYS A 267 -14.24 -11.14 21.39
N ALA A 268 -14.65 -10.14 22.18
CA ALA A 268 -15.93 -9.48 21.99
C ALA A 268 -15.97 -8.74 20.62
N LEU A 269 -14.91 -8.02 20.26
CA LEU A 269 -14.80 -7.34 18.96
C LEU A 269 -14.91 -8.33 17.79
N ILE A 270 -14.16 -9.44 17.83
CA ILE A 270 -14.19 -10.48 16.79
C ILE A 270 -15.58 -11.11 16.66
N ALA A 271 -16.28 -11.27 17.78
CA ALA A 271 -17.65 -11.79 17.80
C ALA A 271 -18.71 -10.77 17.38
N GLY A 272 -18.32 -9.50 17.15
CA GLY A 272 -19.26 -8.40 16.88
C GLY A 272 -20.12 -8.03 18.11
N CYS A 273 -19.65 -8.34 19.30
CA CYS A 273 -20.36 -8.04 20.55
C CYS A 273 -19.98 -6.65 21.07
N PRO A 274 -20.93 -5.94 21.72
CA PRO A 274 -20.60 -4.66 22.38
C PRO A 274 -19.55 -4.88 23.48
N THR A 275 -18.65 -3.92 23.62
CA THR A 275 -17.66 -3.89 24.71
C THR A 275 -17.92 -2.69 25.60
N GLU A 276 -17.59 -2.81 26.89
CA GLU A 276 -17.61 -1.68 27.82
C GLU A 276 -16.34 -0.82 27.71
N ALA A 277 -15.40 -1.21 26.86
CA ALA A 277 -14.14 -0.49 26.64
C ALA A 277 -14.41 0.88 26.01
N GLN A 278 -13.79 1.91 26.55
CA GLN A 278 -13.86 3.26 25.99
C GLN A 278 -13.28 3.27 24.59
N THR A 279 -14.03 3.81 23.63
CA THR A 279 -13.59 3.99 22.27
C THR A 279 -12.85 5.31 22.08
N ILE A 280 -11.74 5.31 21.36
CA ILE A 280 -10.96 6.48 20.99
C ILE A 280 -10.66 6.45 19.49
N GLU A 281 -10.78 7.61 18.83
CA GLU A 281 -10.38 7.73 17.42
C GLU A 281 -8.85 7.53 17.28
N GLY A 282 -8.44 6.80 16.26
CA GLY A 282 -7.02 6.46 16.06
C GLY A 282 -6.08 7.66 16.00
N CYS A 283 -6.53 8.77 15.41
CA CYS A 283 -5.75 10.01 15.34
C CYS A 283 -5.55 10.72 16.70
N LYS A 284 -6.33 10.39 17.72
CA LYS A 284 -6.24 10.93 19.10
C LYS A 284 -5.51 10.00 20.07
N LEU A 285 -4.99 8.87 19.58
CA LEU A 285 -4.34 7.88 20.42
C LEU A 285 -2.91 8.30 20.76
N GLU A 286 -2.62 8.44 22.06
CA GLU A 286 -1.28 8.73 22.57
C GLU A 286 -0.55 7.43 22.92
N VAL A 287 0.29 6.95 22.00
CA VAL A 287 1.06 5.72 22.17
C VAL A 287 2.22 5.94 23.14
N ASN A 288 2.41 5.03 24.09
CA ASN A 288 3.61 5.00 24.92
C ASN A 288 4.77 4.37 24.16
N THR A 289 5.66 5.22 23.63
CA THR A 289 6.78 4.81 22.77
C THR A 289 7.85 4.00 23.52
N GLU A 290 8.03 4.19 24.81
CA GLU A 290 8.98 3.41 25.62
C GLU A 290 8.50 1.97 25.73
N ARG A 291 7.27 1.76 26.17
CA ARG A 291 6.66 0.42 26.23
C ARG A 291 6.58 -0.26 24.86
N LEU A 292 6.31 0.51 23.82
CA LEU A 292 6.33 -0.03 22.45
C LEU A 292 7.72 -0.52 22.07
N THR A 293 8.76 0.23 22.44
CA THR A 293 10.16 -0.16 22.22
C THR A 293 10.54 -1.39 23.03
N GLU A 294 10.18 -1.43 24.31
CA GLU A 294 10.41 -2.60 25.17
C GLU A 294 9.72 -3.86 24.61
N GLN A 295 8.50 -3.72 24.13
CA GLN A 295 7.78 -4.83 23.49
C GLN A 295 8.47 -5.32 22.22
N ARG A 296 9.00 -4.40 21.41
CA ARG A 296 9.79 -4.75 20.20
C ARG A 296 11.09 -5.48 20.51
N LEU A 297 11.70 -5.21 21.66
CA LEU A 297 12.93 -5.86 22.09
C LEU A 297 12.69 -7.21 22.79
N LYS A 298 11.44 -7.50 23.19
CA LYS A 298 11.08 -8.70 23.93
C LYS A 298 11.00 -9.95 23.04
N PHE A 299 10.68 -9.79 21.78
CA PHE A 299 10.52 -10.84 20.78
C PHE A 299 11.68 -10.81 19.80
#